data_ba8689c63e7bfddeb85381209c5fdb80
#
_entry.id   ba8689c63e7bfddeb85381209c5fdb80
#
_cell.length_a   1.000
_cell.length_b   1.000
_cell.length_c   1.000
_cell.angle_alpha   90.00
_cell.angle_beta   90.00
_cell.angle_gamma   90.00
#
_symmetry.space_group_name_H-M   'P 1'
#
loop_
_entity.id
_entity.type
_entity.pdbx_description
1 polymer ?
#
loop_
_entity_poly.entity_id
_entity_poly.type
_entity_poly.pdbx_seq_one_letter_code
_entity_poly.pdbx_strand_id
1 'polypeptide(L)'
;MSPIGQAGPGILSNELSTVQAREWSDHVHEWHELLWGTRGTLTAETGDGFFAVAARQGLWIPARVVHRVTAASGTTFFCSYLRPDLGANLDRTTITDISPLLAELLTELHRAVLDPAARDNAERLVPALLSPVLDPSLNVSLPQDDRARRVARALLADPADSRSLADWGRFAGASERHLSRIFHAETGRSFADWRTDARMRTAVELLVAGLPVGTVGRRVGYSTPSAFVHAFRLRIGRTPGAFCTAIVDEIVEMTI
;
A
#
# COMPACT_ATOMS: atom_id res chain seq x y z
N MET A 1 11.26 -21.52 -12.48
CA MET A 1 11.78 -20.85 -13.67
C MET A 1 11.13 -21.49 -14.88
N SER A 2 10.12 -20.84 -15.44
CA SER A 2 9.58 -21.27 -16.75
C SER A 2 9.86 -20.16 -17.75
N PRO A 3 10.45 -20.46 -18.91
CA PRO A 3 10.62 -19.48 -19.96
C PRO A 3 9.27 -19.25 -20.63
N ILE A 4 8.61 -18.15 -20.25
CA ILE A 4 7.44 -17.68 -20.97
C ILE A 4 7.98 -17.01 -22.24
N GLY A 5 7.89 -17.75 -23.36
CA GLY A 5 8.31 -17.24 -24.66
C GLY A 5 7.45 -16.04 -25.10
N GLN A 6 7.96 -15.23 -26.03
CA GLN A 6 7.35 -13.99 -26.57
C GLN A 6 5.96 -14.13 -27.24
N ALA A 7 5.33 -15.30 -27.19
CA ALA A 7 4.04 -15.58 -27.84
C ALA A 7 2.86 -15.77 -26.86
N GLY A 8 3.05 -15.56 -25.55
CA GLY A 8 2.00 -15.69 -24.54
C GLY A 8 1.32 -14.35 -24.20
N PRO A 9 0.26 -14.40 -23.37
CA PRO A 9 -0.44 -13.18 -22.93
C PRO A 9 0.52 -12.20 -22.26
N GLY A 10 0.31 -10.91 -22.51
CA GLY A 10 1.10 -9.83 -21.94
C GLY A 10 0.72 -9.51 -20.49
N ILE A 11 -0.50 -9.93 -20.07
CA ILE A 11 -1.00 -9.79 -18.70
C ILE A 11 -1.50 -11.13 -18.19
N LEU A 12 -1.03 -11.50 -17.00
CA LEU A 12 -1.47 -12.68 -16.25
C LEU A 12 -1.97 -12.24 -14.88
N SER A 13 -3.18 -12.64 -14.49
CA SER A 13 -3.76 -12.29 -13.20
C SER A 13 -4.13 -13.52 -12.41
N ASN A 14 -3.92 -13.46 -11.09
CA ASN A 14 -4.35 -14.46 -10.12
C ASN A 14 -5.22 -13.79 -9.07
N GLU A 15 -6.42 -14.31 -8.84
CA GLU A 15 -7.27 -13.91 -7.72
C GLU A 15 -6.89 -14.71 -6.47
N LEU A 16 -6.69 -14.03 -5.37
CA LEU A 16 -6.30 -14.61 -4.09
C LEU A 16 -7.26 -14.16 -2.99
N SER A 17 -7.66 -15.10 -2.13
CA SER A 17 -8.47 -14.81 -0.94
C SER A 17 -7.81 -15.39 0.30
N THR A 18 -7.76 -14.61 1.37
CA THR A 18 -7.15 -15.01 2.63
C THR A 18 -8.21 -15.16 3.72
N VAL A 19 -8.33 -16.33 4.30
CA VAL A 19 -9.19 -16.58 5.47
C VAL A 19 -8.49 -16.07 6.75
N GLN A 20 -7.17 -16.21 6.82
CA GLN A 20 -6.31 -15.70 7.88
C GLN A 20 -5.27 -14.76 7.28
N ALA A 21 -4.71 -13.87 8.10
CA ALA A 21 -3.62 -13.01 7.65
C ALA A 21 -2.49 -13.86 7.08
N ARG A 22 -1.95 -13.46 5.94
CA ARG A 22 -0.89 -14.16 5.22
C ARG A 22 0.21 -13.20 4.79
N GLU A 23 1.45 -13.64 4.93
CA GLU A 23 2.63 -12.94 4.44
C GLU A 23 3.31 -13.75 3.34
N TRP A 24 3.73 -13.04 2.30
CA TRP A 24 4.67 -13.51 1.29
C TRP A 24 5.99 -12.79 1.56
N SER A 25 7.01 -13.56 1.97
CA SER A 25 8.36 -13.06 2.26
C SER A 25 9.01 -12.40 1.05
N ASP A 26 10.15 -11.75 1.25
CA ASP A 26 10.89 -11.05 0.21
C ASP A 26 11.04 -11.90 -1.06
N HIS A 27 10.56 -11.38 -2.17
CA HIS A 27 10.60 -12.03 -3.49
C HIS A 27 10.68 -10.97 -4.60
N VAL A 28 10.88 -11.43 -5.83
CA VAL A 28 11.09 -10.57 -6.99
C VAL A 28 10.54 -11.24 -8.26
N HIS A 29 10.02 -10.46 -9.18
CA HIS A 29 9.52 -10.91 -10.48
C HIS A 29 10.24 -10.24 -11.64
N GLU A 30 10.36 -10.93 -12.77
CA GLU A 30 10.86 -10.37 -14.05
C GLU A 30 9.80 -9.50 -14.76
N TRP A 31 8.54 -9.56 -14.32
CA TRP A 31 7.43 -8.76 -14.81
C TRP A 31 7.07 -7.68 -13.80
N HIS A 32 6.45 -6.60 -14.28
CA HIS A 32 5.78 -5.66 -13.37
C HIS A 32 4.63 -6.37 -12.66
N GLU A 33 4.31 -5.93 -11.46
CA GLU A 33 3.17 -6.42 -10.70
C GLU A 33 2.24 -5.27 -10.34
N LEU A 34 0.94 -5.49 -10.53
CA LEU A 34 -0.13 -4.64 -10.03
C LEU A 34 -0.92 -5.44 -9.00
N LEU A 35 -0.71 -5.11 -7.74
CA LEU A 35 -1.52 -5.62 -6.63
C LEU A 35 -2.73 -4.73 -6.46
N TRP A 36 -3.94 -5.28 -6.54
CA TRP A 36 -5.15 -4.48 -6.33
C TRP A 36 -6.23 -5.30 -5.63
N GLY A 37 -6.89 -4.68 -4.65
CA GLY A 37 -7.85 -5.37 -3.79
C GLY A 37 -9.29 -5.04 -4.16
N THR A 38 -10.17 -6.04 -4.07
CA THR A 38 -11.61 -5.87 -4.13
C THR A 38 -12.22 -5.81 -2.74
N ARG A 39 -11.52 -6.38 -1.74
CA ARG A 39 -11.97 -6.40 -0.34
C ARG A 39 -10.78 -6.54 0.61
N GLY A 40 -10.86 -5.89 1.78
CA GLY A 40 -9.85 -5.99 2.83
C GLY A 40 -8.66 -5.05 2.61
N THR A 41 -7.51 -5.40 3.17
CA THR A 41 -6.32 -4.56 3.15
C THR A 41 -5.09 -5.37 2.80
N LEU A 42 -4.31 -4.84 1.86
CA LEU A 42 -2.97 -5.30 1.53
C LEU A 42 -1.94 -4.31 2.03
N THR A 43 -0.80 -4.81 2.42
CA THR A 43 0.38 -3.98 2.65
C THR A 43 1.56 -4.56 1.89
N ALA A 44 2.43 -3.72 1.39
CA ALA A 44 3.67 -4.13 0.76
C ALA A 44 4.85 -3.30 1.26
N GLU A 45 5.99 -3.95 1.41
CA GLU A 45 7.27 -3.30 1.71
C GLU A 45 8.20 -3.49 0.51
N THR A 46 8.80 -2.39 0.03
CA THR A 46 9.79 -2.38 -1.05
C THR A 46 10.99 -1.53 -0.64
N GLY A 47 12.00 -1.42 -1.50
CA GLY A 47 13.10 -0.48 -1.32
C GLY A 47 12.64 0.98 -1.25
N ASP A 48 11.53 1.33 -1.93
CA ASP A 48 10.98 2.70 -1.97
C ASP A 48 10.18 3.07 -0.71
N GLY A 49 9.69 2.08 0.04
CA GLY A 49 8.92 2.35 1.24
C GLY A 49 7.93 1.25 1.60
N PHE A 50 7.03 1.63 2.46
CA PHE A 50 5.92 0.79 2.91
C PHE A 50 4.60 1.35 2.38
N PHE A 51 3.78 0.49 1.77
CA PHE A 51 2.56 0.85 1.06
C PHE A 51 1.36 0.12 1.66
N ALA A 52 0.28 0.85 1.93
CA ALA A 52 -1.01 0.27 2.25
C ALA A 52 -1.94 0.45 1.05
N VAL A 53 -2.53 -0.64 0.59
CA VAL A 53 -3.43 -0.67 -0.56
C VAL A 53 -4.85 -0.82 -0.04
N ALA A 54 -5.64 0.22 -0.14
CA ALA A 54 -7.05 0.21 0.19
C ALA A 54 -7.91 -0.33 -0.97
N ALA A 55 -9.19 -0.59 -0.72
CA ALA A 55 -10.13 -0.93 -1.78
C ALA A 55 -10.12 0.16 -2.88
N ARG A 56 -10.24 -0.23 -4.14
CA ARG A 56 -10.14 0.63 -5.33
C ARG A 56 -8.76 1.28 -5.57
N GLN A 57 -7.76 0.92 -4.79
CA GLN A 57 -6.37 1.27 -5.07
C GLN A 57 -5.62 0.04 -5.56
N GLY A 58 -4.61 0.30 -6.37
CA GLY A 58 -3.60 -0.66 -6.77
C GLY A 58 -2.22 -0.21 -6.31
N LEU A 59 -1.33 -1.17 -6.12
CA LEU A 59 0.08 -0.93 -5.96
C LEU A 59 0.80 -1.43 -7.20
N TRP A 60 1.37 -0.52 -7.95
CA TRP A 60 2.29 -0.83 -9.02
C TRP A 60 3.68 -1.10 -8.46
N ILE A 61 4.23 -2.26 -8.78
CA ILE A 61 5.60 -2.66 -8.43
C ILE A 61 6.35 -2.91 -9.74
N PRO A 62 7.37 -2.12 -10.07
CA PRO A 62 8.16 -2.35 -11.27
C PRO A 62 8.85 -3.72 -11.26
N ALA A 63 9.11 -4.26 -12.44
CA ALA A 63 9.90 -5.50 -12.59
C ALA A 63 11.23 -5.39 -11.83
N ARG A 64 11.66 -6.50 -11.24
CA ARG A 64 12.92 -6.63 -10.50
C ARG A 64 13.02 -5.84 -9.19
N VAL A 65 11.91 -5.26 -8.71
CA VAL A 65 11.87 -4.67 -7.36
C VAL A 65 11.61 -5.78 -6.34
N VAL A 66 12.52 -5.94 -5.39
CA VAL A 66 12.33 -6.86 -4.26
C VAL A 66 11.24 -6.31 -3.36
N HIS A 67 10.26 -7.13 -3.02
CA HIS A 67 9.14 -6.72 -2.20
C HIS A 67 8.62 -7.85 -1.32
N ARG A 68 7.91 -7.46 -0.26
CA ARG A 68 7.18 -8.32 0.67
C ARG A 68 5.73 -7.86 0.68
N VAL A 69 4.80 -8.81 0.67
CA VAL A 69 3.35 -8.52 0.70
C VAL A 69 2.73 -9.16 1.92
N THR A 70 1.81 -8.46 2.56
CA THR A 70 0.98 -9.00 3.64
C THR A 70 -0.48 -8.70 3.36
N ALA A 71 -1.33 -9.71 3.41
CA ALA A 71 -2.78 -9.58 3.32
C ALA A 71 -3.40 -9.81 4.69
N ALA A 72 -4.29 -8.94 5.12
CA ALA A 72 -5.09 -9.11 6.33
C ALA A 72 -6.07 -10.30 6.17
N SER A 73 -6.62 -10.78 7.28
CA SER A 73 -7.70 -11.77 7.26
C SER A 73 -8.92 -11.23 6.50
N GLY A 74 -9.55 -12.07 5.67
CA GLY A 74 -10.72 -11.70 4.89
C GLY A 74 -10.44 -10.80 3.69
N THR A 75 -9.18 -10.71 3.24
CA THR A 75 -8.78 -9.93 2.06
C THR A 75 -8.97 -10.75 0.79
N THR A 76 -9.57 -10.13 -0.24
CA THR A 76 -9.61 -10.64 -1.61
C THR A 76 -8.93 -9.63 -2.53
N PHE A 77 -7.99 -10.11 -3.33
CA PHE A 77 -7.16 -9.26 -4.17
C PHE A 77 -6.66 -9.99 -5.40
N PHE A 78 -6.20 -9.23 -6.38
CA PHE A 78 -5.55 -9.73 -7.58
C PHE A 78 -4.06 -9.39 -7.58
N CYS A 79 -3.25 -10.34 -8.03
CA CYS A 79 -1.88 -10.12 -8.48
C CYS A 79 -1.92 -10.17 -10.02
N SER A 80 -1.80 -9.02 -10.66
CA SER A 80 -1.74 -8.91 -12.12
C SER A 80 -0.30 -8.64 -12.53
N TYR A 81 0.28 -9.58 -13.26
CA TYR A 81 1.65 -9.49 -13.79
C TYR A 81 1.61 -8.94 -15.20
N LEU A 82 2.32 -7.84 -15.44
CA LEU A 82 2.38 -7.17 -16.75
C LEU A 82 3.78 -7.32 -17.34
N ARG A 83 3.84 -7.76 -18.59
CA ARG A 83 5.10 -7.87 -19.32
C ARG A 83 5.73 -6.49 -19.48
N PRO A 84 7.08 -6.34 -19.28
CA PRO A 84 7.74 -5.04 -19.26
C PRO A 84 7.60 -4.24 -20.56
N ASP A 85 7.43 -4.89 -21.71
CA ASP A 85 7.26 -4.25 -23.01
C ASP A 85 5.87 -3.63 -23.25
N LEU A 86 4.90 -3.86 -22.37
CA LEU A 86 3.60 -3.17 -22.41
C LEU A 86 3.70 -1.69 -22.02
N GLY A 87 4.81 -1.25 -21.41
CA GLY A 87 5.17 0.15 -21.27
C GLY A 87 4.30 0.95 -20.30
N ALA A 88 4.36 0.67 -18.98
CA ALA A 88 3.84 1.60 -18.00
C ALA A 88 4.87 2.71 -17.74
N ASN A 89 4.43 3.98 -17.74
CA ASN A 89 5.28 5.14 -17.43
C ASN A 89 5.49 5.30 -15.90
N LEU A 90 5.62 4.18 -15.18
CA LEU A 90 5.80 4.13 -13.73
C LEU A 90 7.08 3.35 -13.43
N ASP A 91 8.16 4.08 -13.19
CA ASP A 91 9.51 3.55 -12.94
C ASP A 91 9.78 3.24 -11.46
N ARG A 92 8.82 3.57 -10.56
CA ARG A 92 8.90 3.40 -9.11
C ARG A 92 7.66 2.72 -8.57
N THR A 93 7.79 2.09 -7.39
CA THR A 93 6.64 1.59 -6.65
C THR A 93 5.67 2.72 -6.36
N THR A 94 4.41 2.59 -6.81
CA THR A 94 3.45 3.70 -6.83
C THR A 94 2.05 3.21 -6.53
N ILE A 95 1.34 3.90 -5.62
CA ILE A 95 -0.11 3.70 -5.47
C ILE A 95 -0.83 4.28 -6.69
N THR A 96 -1.71 3.50 -7.28
CA THR A 96 -2.52 3.87 -8.44
C THR A 96 -4.00 3.81 -8.12
N ASP A 97 -4.79 4.62 -8.81
CA ASP A 97 -6.24 4.48 -8.79
C ASP A 97 -6.67 3.30 -9.68
N ILE A 98 -7.59 2.48 -9.17
CA ILE A 98 -8.23 1.42 -9.95
C ILE A 98 -9.63 1.90 -10.30
N SER A 99 -9.73 2.63 -11.41
CA SER A 99 -11.01 3.09 -11.92
C SER A 99 -11.93 1.90 -12.24
N PRO A 100 -13.26 2.06 -12.22
CA PRO A 100 -14.19 0.99 -12.59
C PRO A 100 -13.87 0.36 -13.95
N LEU A 101 -13.50 1.17 -14.94
CA LEU A 101 -13.10 0.66 -16.25
C LEU A 101 -11.87 -0.23 -16.17
N LEU A 102 -10.85 0.17 -15.40
CA LEU A 102 -9.63 -0.61 -15.24
C LEU A 102 -9.90 -1.92 -14.49
N ALA A 103 -10.74 -1.88 -13.44
CA ALA A 103 -11.13 -3.07 -12.69
C ALA A 103 -11.85 -4.10 -13.57
N GLU A 104 -12.85 -3.67 -14.35
CA GLU A 104 -13.55 -4.55 -15.28
C GLU A 104 -12.63 -5.10 -16.36
N LEU A 105 -11.76 -4.26 -16.94
CA LEU A 105 -10.80 -4.68 -17.95
C LEU A 105 -9.84 -5.76 -17.43
N LEU A 106 -9.28 -5.57 -16.22
CA LEU A 106 -8.39 -6.56 -15.59
C LEU A 106 -9.14 -7.85 -15.25
N THR A 107 -10.41 -7.74 -14.82
CA THR A 107 -11.27 -8.89 -14.52
C THR A 107 -11.58 -9.68 -15.79
N GLU A 108 -11.91 -9.02 -16.89
CA GLU A 108 -12.13 -9.66 -18.19
C GLU A 108 -10.86 -10.35 -18.71
N LEU A 109 -9.72 -9.69 -18.63
CA LEU A 109 -8.43 -10.28 -18.99
C LEU A 109 -8.07 -11.54 -18.16
N HIS A 110 -8.57 -11.60 -16.93
CA HIS A 110 -8.42 -12.76 -16.05
C HIS A 110 -9.39 -13.91 -16.42
N ARG A 111 -10.66 -13.59 -16.70
CA ARG A 111 -11.75 -14.58 -16.81
C ARG A 111 -12.06 -15.02 -18.23
N ALA A 112 -11.96 -14.11 -19.18
CA ALA A 112 -12.44 -14.35 -20.54
C ALA A 112 -11.38 -14.96 -21.46
N VAL A 113 -11.83 -15.87 -22.33
CA VAL A 113 -11.06 -16.31 -23.48
C VAL A 113 -11.35 -15.34 -24.62
N LEU A 114 -10.56 -14.29 -24.72
CA LEU A 114 -10.63 -13.31 -25.80
C LEU A 114 -9.88 -13.81 -27.04
N ASP A 115 -10.35 -13.39 -28.21
CA ASP A 115 -9.54 -13.59 -29.42
C ASP A 115 -8.22 -12.82 -29.31
N PRO A 116 -7.14 -13.25 -30.00
CA PRO A 116 -5.81 -12.69 -29.81
C PRO A 116 -5.73 -11.18 -30.06
N ALA A 117 -6.47 -10.65 -31.03
CA ALA A 117 -6.42 -9.23 -31.36
C ALA A 117 -7.17 -8.37 -30.32
N ALA A 118 -8.32 -8.85 -29.86
CA ALA A 118 -9.07 -8.20 -28.76
C ALA A 118 -8.25 -8.20 -27.48
N ARG A 119 -7.58 -9.30 -27.17
CA ARG A 119 -6.71 -9.42 -26.00
C ARG A 119 -5.53 -8.44 -26.07
N ASP A 120 -4.81 -8.38 -27.19
CA ASP A 120 -3.67 -7.47 -27.37
C ASP A 120 -4.11 -5.99 -27.20
N ASN A 121 -5.25 -5.61 -27.76
CA ASN A 121 -5.79 -4.26 -27.58
C ASN A 121 -6.17 -3.96 -26.11
N ALA A 122 -6.80 -4.92 -25.44
CA ALA A 122 -7.17 -4.80 -24.03
C ALA A 122 -5.92 -4.67 -23.13
N GLU A 123 -4.91 -5.50 -23.35
CA GLU A 123 -3.65 -5.47 -22.59
C GLU A 123 -2.89 -4.15 -22.77
N ARG A 124 -2.88 -3.56 -23.96
CA ARG A 124 -2.27 -2.24 -24.23
C ARG A 124 -3.00 -1.08 -23.55
N LEU A 125 -4.28 -1.23 -23.27
CA LEU A 125 -5.06 -0.19 -22.61
C LEU A 125 -4.74 -0.11 -21.12
N VAL A 126 -4.40 -1.21 -20.45
CA VAL A 126 -4.14 -1.27 -19.01
C VAL A 126 -3.09 -0.25 -18.55
N PRO A 127 -1.86 -0.19 -19.13
CA PRO A 127 -0.87 0.80 -18.70
C PRO A 127 -1.31 2.25 -18.90
N ALA A 128 -2.11 2.52 -19.93
CA ALA A 128 -2.62 3.86 -20.20
C ALA A 128 -3.69 4.33 -19.20
N LEU A 129 -4.37 3.40 -18.55
CA LEU A 129 -5.38 3.68 -17.51
C LEU A 129 -4.79 3.78 -16.10
N LEU A 130 -3.52 3.37 -15.90
CA LEU A 130 -2.86 3.50 -14.60
C LEU A 130 -2.59 4.97 -14.30
N SER A 131 -3.22 5.47 -13.26
CA SER A 131 -3.07 6.85 -12.80
C SER A 131 -2.49 6.87 -11.39
N PRO A 132 -1.31 7.50 -11.17
CA PRO A 132 -0.76 7.65 -9.83
C PRO A 132 -1.74 8.41 -8.91
N VAL A 133 -1.93 7.89 -7.71
CA VAL A 133 -2.63 8.65 -6.67
C VAL A 133 -1.67 9.70 -6.13
N LEU A 134 -2.00 10.97 -6.35
CA LEU A 134 -1.15 12.11 -5.95
C LEU A 134 -1.17 12.39 -4.45
N ASP A 135 -1.93 11.65 -3.65
CA ASP A 135 -1.95 11.80 -2.19
C ASP A 135 -0.99 10.82 -1.51
N PRO A 136 0.23 11.26 -1.17
CA PRO A 136 1.23 10.44 -0.50
C PRO A 136 0.94 10.23 0.99
N SER A 137 -0.22 10.67 1.50
CA SER A 137 -0.51 10.70 2.94
C SER A 137 -0.49 9.31 3.60
N LEU A 138 -0.65 8.23 2.82
CA LEU A 138 -0.56 6.85 3.31
C LEU A 138 0.77 6.17 2.98
N ASN A 139 1.64 6.81 2.20
CA ASN A 139 2.96 6.28 1.88
C ASN A 139 3.97 6.71 2.94
N VAL A 140 4.51 5.73 3.65
CA VAL A 140 5.53 5.96 4.66
C VAL A 140 6.88 5.48 4.10
N SER A 141 7.66 6.41 3.55
CA SER A 141 9.00 6.10 3.03
C SER A 141 9.89 5.55 4.14
N LEU A 142 10.57 4.44 3.86
CA LEU A 142 11.52 3.85 4.80
C LEU A 142 12.91 4.48 4.61
N PRO A 143 13.60 4.85 5.70
CA PRO A 143 14.99 5.28 5.60
C PRO A 143 15.88 4.11 5.14
N GLN A 144 16.96 4.44 4.42
CA GLN A 144 17.94 3.45 3.92
C GLN A 144 18.99 3.09 4.97
N ASP A 145 19.35 4.02 5.86
CA ASP A 145 20.25 3.75 6.99
C ASP A 145 19.68 2.65 7.89
N ASP A 146 20.44 1.60 8.15
CA ASP A 146 19.98 0.41 8.89
C ASP A 146 19.47 0.73 10.31
N ARG A 147 20.04 1.74 10.97
CA ARG A 147 19.63 2.17 12.32
C ARG A 147 18.28 2.84 12.28
N ALA A 148 18.09 3.78 11.37
CA ALA A 148 16.83 4.47 11.19
C ALA A 148 15.74 3.52 10.64
N ARG A 149 16.09 2.61 9.73
CA ARG A 149 15.20 1.57 9.22
C ARG A 149 14.72 0.63 10.32
N ARG A 150 15.60 0.22 11.25
CA ARG A 150 15.22 -0.59 12.41
C ARG A 150 14.21 0.12 13.31
N VAL A 151 14.39 1.43 13.55
CA VAL A 151 13.44 2.26 14.28
C VAL A 151 12.10 2.36 13.52
N ALA A 152 12.16 2.62 12.23
CA ALA A 152 10.98 2.71 11.37
C ALA A 152 10.16 1.41 11.39
N ARG A 153 10.80 0.25 11.22
CA ARG A 153 10.13 -1.06 11.28
C ARG A 153 9.50 -1.33 12.65
N ALA A 154 10.19 -0.98 13.74
CA ALA A 154 9.63 -1.16 15.08
C ALA A 154 8.38 -0.30 15.29
N LEU A 155 8.36 0.95 14.81
CA LEU A 155 7.21 1.84 14.87
C LEU A 155 6.06 1.43 13.94
N LEU A 156 6.36 0.79 12.81
CA LEU A 156 5.32 0.22 11.94
C LEU A 156 4.68 -1.03 12.55
N ALA A 157 5.46 -1.82 13.30
CA ALA A 157 4.95 -2.98 14.03
C ALA A 157 4.14 -2.60 15.28
N ASP A 158 4.54 -1.52 15.97
CA ASP A 158 3.82 -0.94 17.13
C ASP A 158 3.72 0.58 17.01
N PRO A 159 2.69 1.11 16.33
CA PRO A 159 2.49 2.55 16.18
C PRO A 159 2.19 3.28 17.49
N ALA A 160 1.75 2.55 18.52
CA ALA A 160 1.47 3.11 19.84
C ALA A 160 2.73 3.38 20.66
N ASP A 161 3.86 2.84 20.26
CA ASP A 161 5.11 3.06 20.97
C ASP A 161 5.40 4.55 21.15
N SER A 162 5.51 4.97 22.42
CA SER A 162 5.62 6.38 22.80
C SER A 162 7.05 6.81 23.11
N ARG A 163 8.06 5.94 22.88
CA ARG A 163 9.47 6.26 23.10
C ARG A 163 9.85 7.59 22.47
N SER A 164 10.67 8.37 23.17
CA SER A 164 11.23 9.61 22.65
C SER A 164 12.27 9.31 21.53
N LEU A 165 12.62 10.32 20.75
CA LEU A 165 13.67 10.15 19.72
C LEU A 165 15.03 9.82 20.37
N ALA A 166 15.28 10.31 21.60
CA ALA A 166 16.48 9.94 22.39
C ALA A 166 16.48 8.46 22.78
N ASP A 167 15.31 7.90 23.18
CA ASP A 167 15.17 6.48 23.49
C ASP A 167 15.35 5.62 22.25
N TRP A 168 14.80 6.05 21.13
CA TRP A 168 15.00 5.41 19.83
C TRP A 168 16.46 5.47 19.40
N GLY A 169 17.15 6.58 19.69
CA GLY A 169 18.58 6.69 19.48
C GLY A 169 19.35 5.61 20.24
N ARG A 170 19.06 5.43 21.53
CA ARG A 170 19.67 4.37 22.34
C ARG A 170 19.39 2.97 21.79
N PHE A 171 18.14 2.72 21.41
CA PHE A 171 17.73 1.45 20.80
C PHE A 171 18.50 1.14 19.49
N ALA A 172 18.72 2.15 18.67
CA ALA A 172 19.35 2.01 17.36
C ALA A 172 20.88 2.13 17.38
N GLY A 173 21.50 2.50 18.51
CA GLY A 173 22.92 2.78 18.59
C GLY A 173 23.33 4.07 17.88
N ALA A 174 22.48 5.11 17.96
CA ALA A 174 22.69 6.41 17.34
C ALA A 174 22.31 7.55 18.31
N SER A 175 22.86 8.74 18.10
CA SER A 175 22.37 9.91 18.83
C SER A 175 21.01 10.39 18.28
N GLU A 176 20.23 11.05 19.13
CA GLU A 176 18.97 11.68 18.72
C GLU A 176 19.14 12.60 17.50
N ARG A 177 20.17 13.47 17.54
CA ARG A 177 20.49 14.40 16.45
C ARG A 177 20.81 13.62 15.16
N HIS A 178 21.51 12.52 15.24
CA HIS A 178 21.87 11.70 14.08
C HIS A 178 20.63 11.05 13.46
N LEU A 179 19.76 10.44 14.27
CA LEU A 179 18.50 9.87 13.79
C LEU A 179 17.59 10.94 13.16
N SER A 180 17.43 12.10 13.81
CA SER A 180 16.64 13.21 13.25
C SER A 180 17.12 13.62 11.87
N ARG A 181 18.45 13.74 11.70
CA ARG A 181 19.07 14.10 10.42
C ARG A 181 18.84 13.03 9.34
N ILE A 182 18.96 11.76 9.69
CA ILE A 182 18.73 10.65 8.74
C ILE A 182 17.26 10.64 8.28
N PHE A 183 16.31 10.66 9.22
CA PHE A 183 14.90 10.69 8.86
C PHE A 183 14.59 11.85 7.91
N HIS A 184 15.08 13.05 8.23
CA HIS A 184 14.85 14.21 7.36
C HIS A 184 15.51 14.07 5.98
N ALA A 185 16.76 13.62 5.93
CA ALA A 185 17.51 13.52 4.68
C ALA A 185 16.97 12.43 3.75
N GLU A 186 16.53 11.30 4.30
CA GLU A 186 16.17 10.12 3.51
C GLU A 186 14.67 9.96 3.28
N THR A 187 13.82 10.56 4.14
CA THR A 187 12.37 10.49 3.99
C THR A 187 11.73 11.84 3.64
N GLY A 188 12.48 12.94 3.67
CA GLY A 188 11.96 14.31 3.50
C GLY A 188 11.10 14.80 4.67
N ARG A 189 10.99 14.03 5.76
CA ARG A 189 10.11 14.29 6.91
C ARG A 189 10.89 14.41 8.21
N SER A 190 10.39 15.23 9.15
CA SER A 190 10.88 15.12 10.52
C SER A 190 10.50 13.75 11.10
N PHE A 191 11.23 13.24 12.09
CA PHE A 191 10.87 12.00 12.78
C PHE A 191 9.45 12.04 13.37
N ALA A 192 9.03 13.19 13.90
CA ALA A 192 7.68 13.36 14.47
C ALA A 192 6.59 13.27 13.39
N ASP A 193 6.81 13.91 12.25
CA ASP A 193 5.89 13.83 11.11
C ASP A 193 5.85 12.42 10.55
N TRP A 194 7.01 11.80 10.33
CA TRP A 194 7.11 10.44 9.86
C TRP A 194 6.36 9.45 10.79
N ARG A 195 6.54 9.58 12.11
CA ARG A 195 5.80 8.76 13.10
C ARG A 195 4.30 9.01 13.04
N THR A 196 3.89 10.26 12.81
CA THR A 196 2.47 10.59 12.64
C THR A 196 1.90 9.94 11.39
N ASP A 197 2.62 9.97 10.28
CA ASP A 197 2.21 9.33 9.03
C ASP A 197 2.10 7.81 9.19
N ALA A 198 3.06 7.17 9.86
CA ALA A 198 3.01 5.75 10.21
C ALA A 198 1.76 5.38 11.05
N ARG A 199 1.42 6.21 12.05
CA ARG A 199 0.20 6.06 12.85
C ARG A 199 -1.07 6.20 12.04
N MET A 200 -1.13 7.21 11.14
CA MET A 200 -2.30 7.44 10.29
C MET A 200 -2.51 6.31 9.30
N ARG A 201 -1.43 5.78 8.75
CA ARG A 201 -1.49 4.61 7.88
C ARG A 201 -2.15 3.43 8.60
N THR A 202 -1.64 3.03 9.77
CA THR A 202 -2.24 1.93 10.55
C THR A 202 -3.68 2.26 10.97
N ALA A 203 -3.97 3.54 11.28
CA ALA A 203 -5.33 3.96 11.58
C ALA A 203 -6.29 3.70 10.42
N VAL A 204 -5.90 3.99 9.19
CA VAL A 204 -6.71 3.71 7.99
C VAL A 204 -6.94 2.21 7.84
N GLU A 205 -5.91 1.38 7.97
CA GLU A 205 -6.04 -0.08 7.90
C GLU A 205 -7.07 -0.61 8.92
N LEU A 206 -6.98 -0.14 10.16
CA LEU A 206 -7.89 -0.55 11.23
C LEU A 206 -9.33 -0.04 11.03
N LEU A 207 -9.50 1.16 10.47
CA LEU A 207 -10.83 1.71 10.14
C LEU A 207 -11.46 0.94 8.99
N VAL A 208 -10.71 0.62 7.95
CA VAL A 208 -11.15 -0.23 6.82
C VAL A 208 -11.53 -1.62 7.31
N ALA A 209 -10.80 -2.17 8.29
CA ALA A 209 -11.15 -3.43 8.95
C ALA A 209 -12.37 -3.33 9.88
N GLY A 210 -13.05 -2.18 9.96
CA GLY A 210 -14.29 -1.97 10.70
C GLY A 210 -14.13 -1.71 12.20
N LEU A 211 -12.93 -1.41 12.67
CA LEU A 211 -12.73 -1.13 14.08
C LEU A 211 -13.31 0.25 14.48
N PRO A 212 -13.94 0.37 15.68
CA PRO A 212 -14.48 1.63 16.15
C PRO A 212 -13.39 2.72 16.26
N VAL A 213 -13.72 3.95 15.85
CA VAL A 213 -12.81 5.12 15.79
C VAL A 213 -12.03 5.32 17.10
N GLY A 214 -12.73 5.24 18.26
CA GLY A 214 -12.09 5.39 19.57
C GLY A 214 -11.12 4.27 19.93
N THR A 215 -11.34 3.06 19.42
CA THR A 215 -10.42 1.92 19.58
C THR A 215 -9.19 2.12 18.71
N VAL A 216 -9.38 2.56 17.46
CA VAL A 216 -8.30 2.85 16.52
C VAL A 216 -7.38 3.93 17.09
N GLY A 217 -7.93 5.06 17.56
CA GLY A 217 -7.13 6.14 18.14
C GLY A 217 -6.19 5.66 19.27
N ARG A 218 -6.67 4.81 20.16
CA ARG A 218 -5.84 4.22 21.22
C ARG A 218 -4.77 3.27 20.68
N ARG A 219 -5.13 2.40 19.72
CA ARG A 219 -4.20 1.43 19.11
C ARG A 219 -3.05 2.08 18.35
N VAL A 220 -3.27 3.28 17.83
CA VAL A 220 -2.21 4.04 17.13
C VAL A 220 -1.55 5.09 18.02
N GLY A 221 -1.74 5.00 19.36
CA GLY A 221 -0.97 5.74 20.37
C GLY A 221 -1.47 7.16 20.65
N TYR A 222 -2.77 7.44 20.46
CA TYR A 222 -3.39 8.70 20.93
C TYR A 222 -4.08 8.51 22.25
N SER A 223 -3.75 9.36 23.21
CA SER A 223 -4.33 9.35 24.57
C SER A 223 -5.78 9.85 24.61
N THR A 224 -6.18 10.68 23.65
CA THR A 224 -7.55 11.22 23.56
C THR A 224 -8.14 11.06 22.15
N PRO A 225 -9.47 10.79 22.07
CA PRO A 225 -10.14 10.75 20.76
C PRO A 225 -10.01 12.04 19.96
N SER A 226 -10.08 13.20 20.63
CA SER A 226 -9.97 14.51 19.96
C SER A 226 -8.61 14.72 19.30
N ALA A 227 -7.52 14.33 19.97
CA ALA A 227 -6.17 14.41 19.41
C ALA A 227 -6.03 13.51 18.15
N PHE A 228 -6.60 12.30 18.21
CA PHE A 228 -6.64 11.40 17.07
C PHE A 228 -7.43 11.99 15.90
N VAL A 229 -8.68 12.41 16.15
CA VAL A 229 -9.54 13.01 15.09
C VAL A 229 -8.88 14.21 14.44
N HIS A 230 -8.23 15.08 15.23
CA HIS A 230 -7.52 16.24 14.72
C HIS A 230 -6.34 15.83 13.83
N ALA A 231 -5.47 14.93 14.30
CA ALA A 231 -4.31 14.45 13.54
C ALA A 231 -4.74 13.74 12.25
N PHE A 232 -5.77 12.90 12.31
CA PHE A 232 -6.31 12.18 11.17
C PHE A 232 -6.85 13.17 10.12
N ARG A 233 -7.64 14.17 10.54
CA ARG A 233 -8.17 15.19 9.64
C ARG A 233 -7.06 16.00 8.95
N LEU A 234 -6.01 16.36 9.67
CA LEU A 234 -4.87 17.09 9.12
C LEU A 234 -4.11 16.29 8.06
N ARG A 235 -4.02 14.97 8.22
CA ARG A 235 -3.24 14.11 7.33
C ARG A 235 -4.06 13.50 6.20
N ILE A 236 -5.33 13.16 6.46
CA ILE A 236 -6.22 12.46 5.52
C ILE A 236 -7.24 13.41 4.85
N GLY A 237 -7.31 14.67 5.30
CA GLY A 237 -8.24 15.66 4.75
C GLY A 237 -9.68 15.57 5.27
N ARG A 238 -10.07 14.46 5.91
CA ARG A 238 -11.41 14.21 6.46
C ARG A 238 -11.35 13.59 7.85
N THR A 239 -12.45 13.65 8.61
CA THR A 239 -12.50 12.99 9.92
C THR A 239 -12.58 11.47 9.78
N PRO A 240 -12.14 10.68 10.80
CA PRO A 240 -12.25 9.21 10.76
C PRO A 240 -13.70 8.74 10.53
N GLY A 241 -14.69 9.40 11.12
CA GLY A 241 -16.11 9.07 10.91
C GLY A 241 -16.55 9.29 9.45
N ALA A 242 -16.24 10.46 8.87
CA ALA A 242 -16.52 10.74 7.46
C ALA A 242 -15.76 9.80 6.50
N PHE A 243 -14.55 9.38 6.89
CA PHE A 243 -13.78 8.38 6.14
C PHE A 243 -14.49 7.02 6.14
N CYS A 244 -14.97 6.53 7.30
CA CYS A 244 -15.71 5.28 7.40
C CYS A 244 -17.03 5.32 6.62
N THR A 245 -17.79 6.44 6.69
CA THR A 245 -19.05 6.60 5.96
C THR A 245 -18.80 6.51 4.45
N ALA A 246 -17.81 7.20 3.93
CA ALA A 246 -17.46 7.16 2.50
C ALA A 246 -17.13 5.73 2.03
N ILE A 247 -16.42 4.94 2.84
CA ILE A 247 -16.13 3.53 2.52
C ILE A 247 -17.42 2.70 2.48
N VAL A 248 -18.34 2.92 3.42
CA VAL A 248 -19.62 2.19 3.47
C VAL A 248 -20.49 2.56 2.27
N ASP A 249 -20.60 3.83 1.93
CA ASP A 249 -21.39 4.32 0.79
C ASP A 249 -20.83 3.75 -0.53
N GLU A 250 -19.51 3.72 -0.71
CA GLU A 250 -18.85 3.11 -1.86
C GLU A 250 -19.12 1.60 -1.96
N ILE A 251 -19.20 0.88 -0.82
CA ILE A 251 -19.53 -0.56 -0.80
C ILE A 251 -21.01 -0.78 -1.17
N VAL A 252 -21.92 0.07 -0.72
CA VAL A 252 -23.36 -0.04 -0.99
C VAL A 252 -23.65 0.23 -2.47
N GLU A 253 -23.03 1.25 -3.06
CA GLU A 253 -23.18 1.57 -4.49
C GLU A 253 -22.66 0.45 -5.42
N MET A 254 -21.72 -0.37 -4.96
CA MET A 254 -21.20 -1.52 -5.73
C MET A 254 -22.05 -2.79 -5.60
N THR A 255 -23.07 -2.81 -4.73
CA THR A 255 -23.90 -3.99 -4.46
C THR A 255 -25.28 -3.91 -5.13
N ILE A 256 -25.58 -2.79 -5.80
CA ILE A 256 -26.81 -2.55 -6.57
C ILE A 256 -26.50 -2.61 -8.07
#